data_393012e79c4e681342851b89ecabf7b9
#
_entry.id   393012e79c4e681342851b89ecabf7b9
#
_cell.length_a   1.000
_cell.length_b   1.000
_cell.length_c   1.000
_cell.angle_alpha   90.00
_cell.angle_beta   90.00
_cell.angle_gamma   90.00
#
_symmetry.space_group_name_H-M   'P 1'
#
loop_
_entity.id
_entity.type
_entity.pdbx_description
1 polymer ?
#
loop_
_entity_poly.entity_id
_entity_poly.type
_entity_poly.pdbx_seq_one_letter_code
_entity_poly.pdbx_strand_id
1 'polypeptide(L)'
;MRSALICVGRTGTARYYHGLPTSLYAPGCGDGGYLAFIGRICPEKRPDWAIEIARRAGLPLTIAAKVDKVDRSYYKTRIKPLLKDPLIEFIGEIGDSEKGAFLGDATALLFPIDWPEPFGLVLIEAMANGTPVIAFGRGSVPEIIDHGVTGFVVDNVDEAVAAIPLARALDRIVIRRRFEDRFSVERMARDYVSLYDEVLRRGAVDAVLSYAATAQAANAA
;
A
#
# COMPACT_ATOMS: atom_id res chain seq x y z
N MET A 1 13.17 -7.45 -2.34
CA MET A 1 13.22 -6.92 -0.95
C MET A 1 11.84 -7.11 -0.36
N ARG A 2 11.71 -7.78 0.78
CA ARG A 2 10.42 -8.04 1.44
C ARG A 2 10.06 -6.86 2.33
N SER A 3 8.80 -6.43 2.31
CA SER A 3 8.28 -5.28 3.06
C SER A 3 8.42 -5.44 4.57
N ALA A 4 8.72 -4.33 5.23
CA ALA A 4 8.70 -4.11 6.68
C ALA A 4 9.15 -5.31 7.53
N LEU A 5 10.36 -5.84 7.24
CA LEU A 5 10.93 -6.93 8.00
C LEU A 5 11.72 -6.34 9.16
N ILE A 6 11.16 -6.34 10.36
CA ILE A 6 11.95 -6.14 11.58
C ILE A 6 12.47 -7.51 11.97
N CYS A 7 13.78 -7.74 11.77
CA CYS A 7 14.47 -8.92 12.28
C CYS A 7 14.62 -8.81 13.80
N VAL A 8 13.90 -9.60 14.55
CA VAL A 8 14.08 -9.75 15.98
C VAL A 8 14.73 -11.11 16.26
N GLY A 9 16.04 -11.11 16.48
CA GLY A 9 16.76 -12.24 17.03
C GLY A 9 16.93 -13.46 16.11
N ARG A 10 17.78 -14.42 16.54
CA ARG A 10 18.30 -15.57 15.76
C ARG A 10 17.26 -16.59 15.26
N THR A 11 15.96 -16.47 15.54
CA THR A 11 14.98 -17.55 15.29
C THR A 11 13.59 -17.15 14.80
N GLY A 12 13.36 -15.89 14.36
CA GLY A 12 12.03 -15.54 13.85
C GLY A 12 11.98 -14.24 13.10
N THR A 13 11.44 -14.27 11.89
CA THR A 13 11.07 -13.09 11.12
C THR A 13 9.59 -12.82 11.36
N ALA A 14 9.26 -11.86 12.23
CA ALA A 14 7.90 -11.34 12.33
C ALA A 14 7.73 -10.19 11.35
N ARG A 15 6.53 -10.07 10.74
CA ARG A 15 6.17 -8.98 9.85
C ARG A 15 5.26 -8.03 10.60
N TYR A 16 5.64 -6.78 10.65
CA TYR A 16 4.87 -5.71 11.27
C TYR A 16 4.44 -4.73 10.18
N TYR A 17 3.14 -4.63 9.97
CA TYR A 17 2.58 -3.75 8.94
C TYR A 17 2.32 -2.36 9.52
N HIS A 18 2.46 -1.33 8.66
CA HIS A 18 2.01 0.01 9.00
C HIS A 18 0.51 0.03 9.27
N GLY A 19 0.07 1.04 10.00
CA GLY A 19 -1.33 1.28 10.31
C GLY A 19 -1.68 2.75 10.17
N LEU A 20 -2.95 3.03 9.89
CA LEU A 20 -3.53 4.37 9.86
C LEU A 20 -4.63 4.48 10.92
N PRO A 21 -4.87 5.69 11.45
CA PRO A 21 -6.03 5.93 12.31
C PRO A 21 -7.33 5.57 11.56
N THR A 22 -8.21 4.81 12.20
CA THR A 22 -9.48 4.42 11.59
C THR A 22 -10.40 5.61 11.33
N SER A 23 -10.20 6.71 12.06
CA SER A 23 -10.92 7.98 11.89
C SER A 23 -10.35 8.89 10.79
N LEU A 24 -9.20 8.53 10.17
CA LEU A 24 -8.53 9.39 9.19
C LEU A 24 -9.37 9.57 7.91
N TYR A 25 -10.03 8.50 7.47
CA TYR A 25 -10.86 8.48 6.28
C TYR A 25 -12.22 7.84 6.57
N ALA A 26 -13.27 8.39 5.96
CA ALA A 26 -14.59 7.79 5.93
C ALA A 26 -14.76 6.93 4.66
N PRO A 27 -15.48 5.81 4.72
CA PRO A 27 -15.81 5.03 3.52
C PRO A 27 -16.54 5.89 2.48
N GLY A 28 -16.07 5.81 1.23
CA GLY A 28 -16.72 6.48 0.10
C GLY A 28 -17.64 5.57 -0.68
N CYS A 29 -18.46 6.15 -1.58
CA CYS A 29 -19.47 5.42 -2.37
C CYS A 29 -18.91 4.87 -3.70
N GLY A 30 -17.82 5.42 -4.22
CA GLY A 30 -17.28 5.04 -5.53
C GLY A 30 -18.06 5.59 -6.73
N ASP A 31 -18.85 6.65 -6.51
CA ASP A 31 -19.79 7.19 -7.48
C ASP A 31 -19.18 8.21 -8.45
N GLY A 32 -17.90 8.55 -8.27
CA GLY A 32 -17.20 9.52 -9.11
C GLY A 32 -16.96 9.07 -10.57
N GLY A 33 -17.12 7.78 -10.84
CA GLY A 33 -17.06 7.25 -12.20
C GLY A 33 -15.66 7.24 -12.84
N TYR A 34 -14.60 7.41 -12.05
CA TYR A 34 -13.21 7.44 -12.50
C TYR A 34 -12.34 6.41 -11.80
N LEU A 35 -11.23 6.06 -12.45
CA LEU A 35 -10.12 5.33 -11.85
C LEU A 35 -9.16 6.33 -11.21
N ALA A 36 -8.61 6.02 -10.05
CA ALA A 36 -7.65 6.88 -9.36
C ALA A 36 -6.21 6.40 -9.57
N PHE A 37 -5.29 7.32 -9.75
CA PHE A 37 -3.86 7.11 -9.58
C PHE A 37 -3.32 8.17 -8.62
N ILE A 38 -2.61 7.77 -7.58
CA ILE A 38 -2.00 8.70 -6.64
C ILE A 38 -0.55 8.32 -6.34
N GLY A 39 0.34 9.32 -6.37
CA GLY A 39 1.75 9.11 -6.05
C GLY A 39 2.69 10.10 -6.69
N ARG A 40 3.92 9.66 -6.98
CA ARG A 40 4.92 10.43 -7.71
C ARG A 40 4.89 10.04 -9.19
N ILE A 41 5.06 11.01 -10.07
CA ILE A 41 5.31 10.74 -11.49
C ILE A 41 6.75 10.29 -11.66
N CYS A 42 6.97 9.00 -11.70
CA CYS A 42 8.30 8.41 -11.91
C CYS A 42 8.17 7.07 -12.66
N PRO A 43 9.27 6.57 -13.27
CA PRO A 43 9.24 5.31 -14.02
C PRO A 43 8.78 4.11 -13.20
N GLU A 44 9.12 4.06 -11.91
CA GLU A 44 8.80 2.94 -11.01
C GLU A 44 7.31 2.84 -10.68
N LYS A 45 6.60 3.99 -10.66
CA LYS A 45 5.14 4.04 -10.37
C LYS A 45 4.28 3.83 -11.60
N ARG A 46 4.87 3.88 -12.82
CA ARG A 46 4.22 3.56 -14.10
C ARG A 46 2.89 4.29 -14.32
N PRO A 47 2.82 5.63 -14.20
CA PRO A 47 1.62 6.37 -14.58
C PRO A 47 1.23 6.17 -16.05
N ASP A 48 2.19 5.84 -16.94
CA ASP A 48 1.95 5.45 -18.32
C ASP A 48 1.08 4.20 -18.44
N TRP A 49 1.28 3.19 -17.60
CA TRP A 49 0.43 2.01 -17.57
C TRP A 49 -0.95 2.31 -16.98
N ALA A 50 -1.05 3.15 -15.96
CA ALA A 50 -2.36 3.57 -15.46
C ALA A 50 -3.19 4.26 -16.55
N ILE A 51 -2.57 5.14 -17.34
CA ILE A 51 -3.21 5.80 -18.49
C ILE A 51 -3.63 4.77 -19.54
N GLU A 52 -2.76 3.82 -19.87
CA GLU A 52 -3.07 2.76 -20.85
C GLU A 52 -4.25 1.89 -20.39
N ILE A 53 -4.28 1.50 -19.11
CA ILE A 53 -5.38 0.73 -18.53
C ILE A 53 -6.70 1.51 -18.67
N ALA A 54 -6.72 2.77 -18.28
CA ALA A 54 -7.92 3.62 -18.33
C ALA A 54 -8.43 3.80 -19.77
N ARG A 55 -7.55 4.09 -20.73
CA ARG A 55 -7.87 4.23 -22.15
C ARG A 55 -8.49 2.96 -22.72
N ARG A 56 -7.90 1.81 -22.43
CA ARG A 56 -8.40 0.52 -22.93
C ARG A 56 -9.71 0.09 -22.28
N ALA A 57 -9.92 0.52 -21.04
CA ALA A 57 -11.19 0.33 -20.35
C ALA A 57 -12.28 1.33 -20.78
N GLY A 58 -11.92 2.41 -21.46
CA GLY A 58 -12.83 3.50 -21.84
C GLY A 58 -13.37 4.27 -20.62
N LEU A 59 -12.58 4.37 -19.54
CA LEU A 59 -12.96 5.02 -18.29
C LEU A 59 -12.08 6.22 -18.00
N PRO A 60 -12.65 7.28 -17.39
CA PRO A 60 -11.86 8.40 -16.88
C PRO A 60 -10.80 7.94 -15.88
N LEU A 61 -9.63 8.60 -15.92
CA LEU A 61 -8.57 8.45 -14.94
C LEU A 61 -8.20 9.82 -14.38
N THR A 62 -8.34 9.98 -13.08
CA THR A 62 -7.84 11.17 -12.37
C THR A 62 -6.51 10.85 -11.70
N ILE A 63 -5.47 11.62 -12.04
CA ILE A 63 -4.10 11.45 -11.56
C ILE A 63 -3.80 12.55 -10.55
N ALA A 64 -3.66 12.18 -9.28
CA ALA A 64 -3.17 13.04 -8.22
C ALA A 64 -1.69 12.75 -7.99
N ALA A 65 -0.80 13.59 -8.51
CA ALA A 65 0.62 13.24 -8.48
C ALA A 65 1.56 14.45 -8.46
N LYS A 66 2.67 14.26 -7.73
CA LYS A 66 3.79 15.17 -7.71
C LYS A 66 4.79 14.85 -8.80
N VAL A 67 5.37 15.89 -9.40
CA VAL A 67 6.49 15.79 -10.33
C VAL A 67 7.75 16.32 -9.67
N ASP A 68 8.60 15.45 -9.20
CA ASP A 68 9.87 15.82 -8.58
C ASP A 68 10.88 16.33 -9.65
N LYS A 69 11.85 17.14 -9.20
CA LYS A 69 12.86 17.73 -10.09
C LYS A 69 13.61 16.69 -10.93
N VAL A 70 13.92 15.56 -10.33
CA VAL A 70 14.63 14.43 -10.96
C VAL A 70 13.81 13.75 -12.06
N ASP A 71 12.49 13.75 -11.92
CA ASP A 71 11.56 13.07 -12.82
C ASP A 71 10.98 13.98 -13.92
N ARG A 72 11.38 15.26 -13.96
CA ARG A 72 10.87 16.24 -14.95
C ARG A 72 11.08 15.82 -16.39
N SER A 73 12.19 15.17 -16.70
CA SER A 73 12.47 14.68 -18.06
C SER A 73 11.49 13.58 -18.44
N TYR A 74 11.30 12.58 -17.57
CA TYR A 74 10.32 11.51 -17.74
C TYR A 74 8.91 12.07 -17.89
N TYR A 75 8.50 12.98 -17.01
CA TYR A 75 7.19 13.64 -17.12
C TYR A 75 7.01 14.32 -18.49
N LYS A 76 7.96 15.16 -18.92
CA LYS A 76 7.85 15.93 -20.16
C LYS A 76 7.79 15.05 -21.40
N THR A 77 8.62 14.01 -21.45
CA THR A 77 8.80 13.18 -22.64
C THR A 77 7.84 12.00 -22.73
N ARG A 78 7.45 11.43 -21.58
CA ARG A 78 6.64 10.21 -21.56
C ARG A 78 5.19 10.45 -21.12
N ILE A 79 4.98 11.26 -20.08
CA ILE A 79 3.65 11.39 -19.46
C ILE A 79 2.86 12.56 -20.03
N LYS A 80 3.46 13.75 -20.13
CA LYS A 80 2.76 14.96 -20.60
C LYS A 80 2.06 14.79 -21.96
N PRO A 81 2.62 14.10 -22.96
CA PRO A 81 1.91 13.84 -24.22
C PRO A 81 0.64 13.00 -24.03
N LEU A 82 0.62 12.06 -23.08
CA LEU A 82 -0.51 11.18 -22.80
C LEU A 82 -1.66 11.90 -22.07
N LEU A 83 -1.36 12.97 -21.32
CA LEU A 83 -2.35 13.79 -20.63
C LEU A 83 -3.26 14.62 -21.57
N LYS A 84 -3.04 14.56 -22.88
CA LYS A 84 -3.92 15.19 -23.88
C LYS A 84 -5.18 14.37 -24.17
N ASP A 85 -5.19 13.12 -23.72
CA ASP A 85 -6.36 12.27 -23.88
C ASP A 85 -7.52 12.81 -23.03
N PRO A 86 -8.73 12.97 -23.58
CA PRO A 86 -9.87 13.54 -22.84
C PRO A 86 -10.33 12.68 -21.64
N LEU A 87 -9.93 11.43 -21.58
CA LEU A 87 -10.21 10.56 -20.42
C LEU A 87 -9.26 10.80 -19.25
N ILE A 88 -8.17 11.57 -19.44
CA ILE A 88 -7.11 11.70 -18.45
C ILE A 88 -7.11 13.10 -17.84
N GLU A 89 -7.37 13.16 -16.55
CA GLU A 89 -7.27 14.38 -15.76
C GLU A 89 -6.05 14.35 -14.84
N PHE A 90 -5.19 15.35 -14.94
CA PHE A 90 -4.05 15.51 -14.04
C PHE A 90 -4.29 16.71 -13.11
N ILE A 91 -4.57 16.43 -11.84
CA ILE A 91 -4.95 17.45 -10.85
C ILE A 91 -3.76 17.98 -10.03
N GLY A 92 -2.55 17.44 -10.25
CA GLY A 92 -1.38 17.82 -9.47
C GLY A 92 -1.30 17.09 -8.13
N GLU A 93 -0.56 17.67 -7.17
CA GLU A 93 -0.42 17.12 -5.82
C GLU A 93 -1.63 17.53 -4.97
N ILE A 94 -2.18 16.57 -4.23
CA ILE A 94 -3.29 16.78 -3.27
C ILE A 94 -2.81 16.57 -1.84
N GLY A 95 -3.44 17.28 -0.90
CA GLY A 95 -3.19 17.15 0.54
C GLY A 95 -3.97 16.00 1.18
N ASP A 96 -3.63 15.71 2.44
CA ASP A 96 -4.27 14.62 3.18
C ASP A 96 -5.79 14.84 3.37
N SER A 97 -6.23 16.10 3.46
CA SER A 97 -7.66 16.44 3.56
C SER A 97 -8.46 16.13 2.29
N GLU A 98 -7.80 16.09 1.13
CA GLU A 98 -8.44 15.85 -0.18
C GLU A 98 -8.41 14.36 -0.56
N LYS A 99 -7.45 13.61 -0.03
CA LYS A 99 -7.26 12.18 -0.35
C LYS A 99 -8.50 11.34 -0.04
N GLY A 100 -9.20 11.66 1.06
CA GLY A 100 -10.39 10.94 1.47
C GLY A 100 -11.48 10.96 0.39
N ALA A 101 -11.85 12.14 -0.09
CA ALA A 101 -12.81 12.29 -1.18
C ALA A 101 -12.28 11.69 -2.49
N PHE A 102 -11.03 12.02 -2.85
CA PHE A 102 -10.38 11.52 -4.07
C PHE A 102 -10.36 9.99 -4.16
N LEU A 103 -9.99 9.29 -3.10
CA LEU A 103 -9.98 7.82 -3.09
C LEU A 103 -11.40 7.27 -2.90
N GLY A 104 -12.20 7.88 -2.01
CA GLY A 104 -13.55 7.41 -1.67
C GLY A 104 -14.51 7.42 -2.85
N ASP A 105 -14.43 8.40 -3.74
CA ASP A 105 -15.27 8.52 -4.92
C ASP A 105 -14.78 7.68 -6.10
N ALA A 106 -13.52 7.27 -6.09
CA ALA A 106 -12.96 6.48 -7.17
C ALA A 106 -13.61 5.09 -7.29
N THR A 107 -13.80 4.63 -8.52
CA THR A 107 -14.23 3.25 -8.84
C THR A 107 -13.21 2.23 -8.36
N ALA A 108 -11.93 2.52 -8.58
CA ALA A 108 -10.79 1.71 -8.10
C ALA A 108 -9.51 2.55 -8.10
N LEU A 109 -8.57 2.19 -7.23
CA LEU A 109 -7.20 2.68 -7.30
C LEU A 109 -6.39 1.80 -8.26
N LEU A 110 -5.71 2.40 -9.25
CA LEU A 110 -4.71 1.73 -10.08
C LEU A 110 -3.32 1.88 -9.45
N PHE A 111 -2.66 0.75 -9.25
CA PHE A 111 -1.29 0.69 -8.72
C PHE A 111 -0.39 -0.21 -9.59
N PRO A 112 -0.11 0.20 -10.84
CA PRO A 112 0.63 -0.61 -11.81
C PRO A 112 2.14 -0.52 -11.62
N ILE A 113 2.59 -0.69 -10.39
CA ILE A 113 3.98 -0.48 -9.99
C ILE A 113 4.94 -1.45 -10.64
N ASP A 114 6.11 -0.97 -11.07
CA ASP A 114 7.22 -1.76 -11.63
C ASP A 114 8.47 -1.68 -10.75
N TRP A 115 8.25 -1.88 -9.45
CA TRP A 115 9.25 -1.75 -8.41
C TRP A 115 8.86 -2.65 -7.24
N PRO A 116 9.79 -3.33 -6.56
CA PRO A 116 9.49 -4.08 -5.35
C PRO A 116 9.12 -3.15 -4.20
N GLU A 117 7.87 -2.69 -4.19
CA GLU A 117 7.33 -1.76 -3.21
C GLU A 117 7.51 -2.31 -1.79
N PRO A 118 8.15 -1.56 -0.87
CA PRO A 118 8.35 -2.03 0.50
C PRO A 118 7.05 -2.24 1.28
N PHE A 119 6.07 -1.34 1.11
CA PHE A 119 4.76 -1.46 1.76
C PHE A 119 3.62 -0.92 0.90
N GLY A 120 3.68 0.35 0.44
CA GLY A 120 2.62 0.98 -0.33
C GLY A 120 1.50 1.52 0.54
N LEU A 121 1.76 2.60 1.31
CA LEU A 121 0.76 3.24 2.18
C LEU A 121 -0.55 3.57 1.45
N VAL A 122 -0.47 3.98 0.18
CA VAL A 122 -1.65 4.29 -0.63
C VAL A 122 -2.61 3.11 -0.80
N LEU A 123 -2.13 1.87 -0.72
CA LEU A 123 -2.98 0.67 -0.78
C LEU A 123 -3.91 0.61 0.43
N ILE A 124 -3.36 0.85 1.63
CA ILE A 124 -4.17 0.86 2.85
C ILE A 124 -4.98 2.16 3.00
N GLU A 125 -4.54 3.28 2.40
CA GLU A 125 -5.35 4.50 2.29
C GLU A 125 -6.59 4.25 1.43
N ALA A 126 -6.46 3.57 0.29
CA ALA A 126 -7.60 3.16 -0.54
C ALA A 126 -8.55 2.22 0.22
N MET A 127 -8.01 1.18 0.87
CA MET A 127 -8.82 0.26 1.67
C MET A 127 -9.53 0.96 2.83
N ALA A 128 -8.93 1.98 3.46
CA ALA A 128 -9.54 2.79 4.50
C ALA A 128 -10.76 3.57 3.98
N ASN A 129 -10.78 3.93 2.71
CA ASN A 129 -11.92 4.53 2.01
C ASN A 129 -12.90 3.49 1.45
N GLY A 130 -12.66 2.19 1.66
CA GLY A 130 -13.44 1.12 1.06
C GLY A 130 -13.20 0.97 -0.45
N THR A 131 -12.16 1.59 -0.98
CA THR A 131 -11.89 1.62 -2.42
C THR A 131 -11.08 0.40 -2.84
N PRO A 132 -11.57 -0.38 -3.82
CA PRO A 132 -10.85 -1.54 -4.32
C PRO A 132 -9.57 -1.13 -5.03
N VAL A 133 -8.55 -1.99 -4.97
CA VAL A 133 -7.24 -1.75 -5.56
C VAL A 133 -6.99 -2.73 -6.70
N ILE A 134 -6.52 -2.24 -7.84
CA ILE A 134 -5.97 -3.06 -8.93
C ILE A 134 -4.46 -2.79 -8.98
N ALA A 135 -3.66 -3.76 -8.57
CA ALA A 135 -2.23 -3.58 -8.37
C ALA A 135 -1.40 -4.67 -9.03
N PHE A 136 -0.24 -4.30 -9.55
CA PHE A 136 0.72 -5.29 -10.06
C PHE A 136 1.42 -5.98 -8.90
N GLY A 137 1.58 -7.31 -8.98
CA GLY A 137 2.10 -8.18 -7.93
C GLY A 137 3.58 -7.97 -7.63
N ARG A 138 4.01 -6.77 -7.26
CA ARG A 138 5.40 -6.40 -6.96
C ARG A 138 5.59 -6.09 -5.47
N GLY A 139 6.67 -6.61 -4.90
CA GLY A 139 7.05 -6.34 -3.50
C GLY A 139 5.99 -6.79 -2.50
N SER A 140 5.46 -5.85 -1.73
CA SER A 140 4.47 -6.08 -0.67
C SER A 140 3.03 -6.26 -1.16
N VAL A 141 2.74 -5.93 -2.42
CA VAL A 141 1.36 -5.93 -2.93
C VAL A 141 0.59 -7.23 -2.62
N PRO A 142 1.15 -8.46 -2.87
CA PRO A 142 0.44 -9.69 -2.55
C PRO A 142 0.24 -9.95 -1.04
N GLU A 143 0.94 -9.20 -0.18
CA GLU A 143 0.78 -9.29 1.27
C GLU A 143 -0.30 -8.34 1.80
N ILE A 144 -0.55 -7.24 1.09
CA ILE A 144 -1.48 -6.19 1.49
C ILE A 144 -2.87 -6.43 0.88
N ILE A 145 -2.92 -6.78 -0.39
CA ILE A 145 -4.18 -6.94 -1.13
C ILE A 145 -4.64 -8.39 -1.08
N ASP A 146 -5.81 -8.62 -0.51
CA ASP A 146 -6.51 -9.90 -0.56
C ASP A 146 -7.22 -9.99 -1.92
N HIS A 147 -6.66 -10.80 -2.84
CA HIS A 147 -7.16 -10.95 -4.22
C HIS A 147 -8.62 -11.40 -4.23
N GLY A 148 -9.47 -10.65 -4.95
CA GLY A 148 -10.91 -10.91 -5.04
C GLY A 148 -11.73 -10.42 -3.82
N VAL A 149 -11.09 -9.81 -2.81
CA VAL A 149 -11.75 -9.30 -1.60
C VAL A 149 -11.51 -7.81 -1.42
N THR A 150 -10.25 -7.38 -1.40
CA THR A 150 -9.91 -5.94 -1.24
C THR A 150 -9.42 -5.32 -2.55
N GLY A 151 -9.26 -6.14 -3.57
CA GLY A 151 -8.80 -5.74 -4.89
C GLY A 151 -8.30 -6.91 -5.71
N PHE A 152 -7.55 -6.63 -6.75
CA PHE A 152 -6.99 -7.63 -7.65
C PHE A 152 -5.49 -7.44 -7.79
N VAL A 153 -4.75 -8.51 -7.54
CA VAL A 153 -3.31 -8.59 -7.83
C VAL A 153 -3.17 -9.17 -9.22
N VAL A 154 -2.52 -8.42 -10.11
CA VAL A 154 -2.40 -8.73 -11.54
C VAL A 154 -0.94 -8.61 -11.99
N ASP A 155 -0.62 -9.16 -13.17
CA ASP A 155 0.77 -9.17 -13.66
C ASP A 155 1.01 -8.21 -14.83
N ASN A 156 -0.04 -7.77 -15.52
CA ASN A 156 0.05 -6.96 -16.73
C ASN A 156 -1.19 -6.08 -16.95
N VAL A 157 -1.12 -5.23 -17.97
CA VAL A 157 -2.18 -4.29 -18.35
C VAL A 157 -3.46 -5.00 -18.77
N ASP A 158 -3.37 -6.14 -19.48
CA ASP A 158 -4.54 -6.89 -19.96
C ASP A 158 -5.37 -7.41 -18.79
N GLU A 159 -4.72 -8.00 -17.82
CA GLU A 159 -5.35 -8.47 -16.59
C GLU A 159 -5.92 -7.30 -15.77
N ALA A 160 -5.20 -6.17 -15.70
CA ALA A 160 -5.69 -4.99 -15.00
C ALA A 160 -6.99 -4.45 -15.62
N VAL A 161 -7.08 -4.38 -16.95
CA VAL A 161 -8.31 -3.98 -17.66
C VAL A 161 -9.44 -4.98 -17.37
N ALA A 162 -9.17 -6.27 -17.42
CA ALA A 162 -10.17 -7.31 -17.13
C ALA A 162 -10.64 -7.28 -15.66
N ALA A 163 -9.80 -6.84 -14.73
CA ALA A 163 -10.12 -6.74 -13.31
C ALA A 163 -11.05 -5.56 -12.96
N ILE A 164 -11.16 -4.52 -13.80
CA ILE A 164 -11.94 -3.33 -13.48
C ILE A 164 -13.42 -3.63 -13.16
N PRO A 165 -14.18 -4.35 -14.02
CA PRO A 165 -15.57 -4.67 -13.71
C PRO A 165 -15.71 -5.54 -12.46
N LEU A 166 -14.74 -6.40 -12.19
CA LEU A 166 -14.72 -7.23 -11.00
C LEU A 166 -14.45 -6.40 -9.74
N ALA A 167 -13.51 -5.47 -9.81
CA ALA A 167 -13.20 -4.55 -8.72
C ALA A 167 -14.41 -3.66 -8.36
N ARG A 168 -15.14 -3.17 -9.38
CA ARG A 168 -16.36 -2.39 -9.18
C ARG A 168 -17.47 -3.15 -8.44
N ALA A 169 -17.48 -4.48 -8.55
CA ALA A 169 -18.46 -5.33 -7.89
C ALA A 169 -18.11 -5.72 -6.44
N LEU A 170 -16.90 -5.36 -5.96
CA LEU A 170 -16.49 -5.67 -4.59
C LEU A 170 -17.27 -4.85 -3.56
N ASP A 171 -17.57 -5.47 -2.42
CA ASP A 171 -18.21 -4.82 -1.29
C ASP A 171 -17.23 -3.89 -0.55
N ARG A 172 -17.45 -2.59 -0.67
CA ARG A 172 -16.62 -1.54 -0.06
C ARG A 172 -16.60 -1.60 1.46
N ILE A 173 -17.69 -2.10 2.08
CA ILE A 173 -17.76 -2.29 3.54
C ILE A 173 -16.83 -3.42 3.96
N VAL A 174 -16.76 -4.49 3.18
CA VAL A 174 -15.82 -5.59 3.44
C VAL A 174 -14.38 -5.12 3.28
N ILE A 175 -14.07 -4.32 2.25
CA ILE A 175 -12.74 -3.73 2.06
C ILE A 175 -12.36 -2.89 3.27
N ARG A 176 -13.25 -2.01 3.71
CA ARG A 176 -13.04 -1.17 4.90
C ARG A 176 -12.78 -2.00 6.16
N ARG A 177 -13.58 -3.03 6.42
CA ARG A 177 -13.37 -3.92 7.58
C ARG A 177 -12.02 -4.61 7.53
N ARG A 178 -11.57 -5.05 6.36
CA ARG A 178 -10.22 -5.63 6.19
C ARG A 178 -9.10 -4.65 6.51
N PHE A 179 -9.27 -3.37 6.18
CA PHE A 179 -8.36 -2.32 6.62
C PHE A 179 -8.35 -2.20 8.14
N GLU A 180 -9.50 -2.10 8.80
CA GLU A 180 -9.61 -1.94 10.24
C GLU A 180 -8.96 -3.11 11.01
N ASP A 181 -9.19 -4.33 10.54
CA ASP A 181 -8.65 -5.55 11.15
C ASP A 181 -7.12 -5.65 11.00
N ARG A 182 -6.58 -5.27 9.83
CA ARG A 182 -5.18 -5.56 9.48
C ARG A 182 -4.26 -4.36 9.54
N PHE A 183 -4.77 -3.15 9.33
CA PHE A 183 -3.98 -1.96 9.10
C PHE A 183 -4.41 -0.75 9.94
N SER A 184 -5.11 -0.96 11.05
CA SER A 184 -5.37 0.11 12.02
C SER A 184 -4.12 0.46 12.82
N VAL A 185 -3.99 1.73 13.22
CA VAL A 185 -2.86 2.19 14.05
C VAL A 185 -2.86 1.50 15.42
N GLU A 186 -4.03 1.19 15.95
CA GLU A 186 -4.18 0.47 17.22
C GLU A 186 -3.62 -0.95 17.14
N ARG A 187 -3.88 -1.66 16.02
CA ARG A 187 -3.28 -2.98 15.76
C ARG A 187 -1.76 -2.85 15.64
N MET A 188 -1.27 -1.88 14.85
CA MET A 188 0.16 -1.63 14.71
C MET A 188 0.83 -1.37 16.06
N ALA A 189 0.22 -0.51 16.90
CA ALA A 189 0.76 -0.20 18.23
C ALA A 189 0.82 -1.45 19.13
N ARG A 190 -0.23 -2.28 19.15
CA ARG A 190 -0.23 -3.55 19.91
C ARG A 190 0.88 -4.50 19.46
N ASP A 191 1.08 -4.61 18.14
CA ASP A 191 2.12 -5.48 17.59
C ASP A 191 3.52 -5.01 18.00
N TYR A 192 3.78 -3.68 17.98
CA TYR A 192 5.06 -3.12 18.44
C TYR A 192 5.27 -3.30 19.94
N VAL A 193 4.25 -3.08 20.76
CA VAL A 193 4.34 -3.32 22.21
C VAL A 193 4.67 -4.79 22.48
N SER A 194 3.96 -5.72 21.82
CA SER A 194 4.22 -7.16 21.96
C SER A 194 5.66 -7.53 21.54
N LEU A 195 6.17 -6.90 20.48
CA LEU A 195 7.55 -7.07 20.03
C LEU A 195 8.55 -6.58 21.10
N TYR A 196 8.33 -5.39 21.66
CA TYR A 196 9.21 -4.85 22.70
C TYR A 196 9.21 -5.73 23.95
N ASP A 197 8.05 -6.20 24.38
CA ASP A 197 7.93 -7.14 25.51
C ASP A 197 8.68 -8.46 25.23
N GLU A 198 8.64 -8.96 24.01
CA GLU A 198 9.38 -10.16 23.62
C GLU A 198 10.88 -9.94 23.63
N VAL A 199 11.35 -8.80 23.09
CA VAL A 199 12.77 -8.43 23.07
C VAL A 199 13.30 -8.28 24.49
N LEU A 200 12.57 -7.59 25.37
CA LEU A 200 12.95 -7.39 26.77
C LEU A 200 13.01 -8.71 27.53
N ARG A 201 12.01 -9.58 27.35
CA ARG A 201 12.01 -10.92 27.99
C ARG A 201 13.18 -11.78 27.54
N ARG A 202 13.50 -11.80 26.24
CA ARG A 202 14.65 -12.55 25.70
C ARG A 202 15.96 -11.98 26.23
N GLY A 203 16.14 -10.66 26.22
CA GLY A 203 17.34 -10.01 26.76
C GLY A 203 17.53 -10.27 28.25
N ALA A 204 16.45 -10.30 29.05
CA ALA A 204 16.54 -10.66 30.46
C ALA A 204 16.94 -12.14 30.67
N VAL A 205 16.38 -13.07 29.88
CA VAL A 205 16.74 -14.49 29.95
C VAL A 205 18.21 -14.68 29.55
N ASP A 206 18.67 -14.07 28.47
CA ASP A 206 20.06 -14.17 28.03
C ASP A 206 21.04 -13.61 29.09
N ALA A 207 20.67 -12.52 29.75
CA ALA A 207 21.44 -11.94 30.85
C ALA A 207 21.54 -12.88 32.06
N VAL A 208 20.41 -13.51 32.43
CA VAL A 208 20.40 -14.49 33.56
C VAL A 208 21.22 -15.72 33.22
N LEU A 209 21.10 -16.26 32.03
CA LEU A 209 21.88 -17.43 31.57
C LEU A 209 23.38 -17.11 31.52
N SER A 210 23.76 -15.94 31.04
CA SER A 210 25.14 -15.47 31.02
C SER A 210 25.73 -15.32 32.44
N TYR A 211 24.96 -14.76 33.37
CA TYR A 211 25.36 -14.62 34.76
C TYR A 211 25.54 -15.97 35.43
N ALA A 212 24.60 -16.92 35.25
CA ALA A 212 24.68 -18.27 35.82
C ALA A 212 25.90 -19.04 35.30
N ALA A 213 26.18 -18.93 34.00
CA ALA A 213 27.39 -19.55 33.40
C ALA A 213 28.69 -19.00 33.99
N THR A 214 28.75 -17.69 34.19
CA THR A 214 29.91 -17.00 34.77
C THR A 214 30.10 -17.40 36.27
N ALA A 215 29.00 -17.49 37.02
CA ALA A 215 29.03 -17.89 38.43
C ALA A 215 29.47 -19.36 38.58
N GLN A 216 29.04 -20.27 37.70
CA GLN A 216 29.48 -21.67 37.70
C GLN A 216 30.98 -21.80 37.38
N ALA A 217 31.51 -21.04 36.44
CA ALA A 217 32.91 -21.02 36.10
C ALA A 217 33.79 -20.51 37.26
N ALA A 218 33.30 -19.51 38.02
CA ALA A 218 34.01 -18.98 39.19
C ALA A 218 34.02 -19.92 40.39
N ASN A 219 33.01 -20.83 40.55
CA ASN A 219 33.00 -21.85 41.60
C ASN A 219 33.74 -23.13 41.27
N ALA A 220 34.22 -23.28 40.05
CA ALA A 220 34.98 -24.46 39.56
C ALA A 220 36.49 -24.23 39.53
N ALA A 221 36.94 -22.99 39.84
CA ALA A 221 38.36 -22.59 39.93
C ALA A 221 38.78 -22.40 41.38
#